data_1003505dc01d7d680a685df2a9c81952
#
_entry.id   1003505dc01d7d680a685df2a9c81952
#
_cell.length_a   1.000
_cell.length_b   1.000
_cell.length_c   1.000
_cell.angle_alpha   90.00
_cell.angle_beta   90.00
_cell.angle_gamma   90.00
#
_symmetry.space_group_name_H-M   'P 1'
#
loop_
_entity.id
_entity.type
_entity.pdbx_description
1 polymer ?
#
loop_
_entity_poly.entity_id
_entity_poly.type
_entity_poly.pdbx_seq_one_letter_code
_entity_poly.pdbx_strand_id
1 'polypeptide(L)'
;ISEYPLYEIGKKVGSIFQDPKSQFFASITEDEIAFGCENYGVPYEELDGRVSSAIKRINGDMLRGKEIYPMSSGEKQKIAVASVNAVDPEIYVFDEPSANLDMYSVEALKNLMGGLKAEGHTIIVAEHRLYYLTDLADRFLYMENGSIKEEWTAGELLSIPEEKRRAIGIRAADLHHIEVDIPPTKEKDMTMEVKDLAFSYRKHPVFHDISFRAYAGDLIAIVGHNGIGKTTLSNILCGMQKEKEGQVIYNGTKVSKGKRKNFAYFVMQNTDCQLFGDSVEEELLLNGKGSTQEQRDDLLKLYGLFEWKERHPATLSGGQKQRLALAVSDWIDTPVLILDEPTSGLDFKNMMRISEHLKALAQKGKTILIIT
;
A
#
# COMPACT_ATOMS: atom_id res chain seq x y z
N ILE A 1 0.32 29.61 -14.02
CA ILE A 1 1.39 28.64 -13.68
C ILE A 1 2.22 28.32 -14.92
N SER A 2 1.62 28.06 -16.09
CA SER A 2 2.36 27.70 -17.34
C SER A 2 3.32 28.79 -17.87
N GLU A 3 3.27 29.99 -17.36
CA GLU A 3 4.11 31.12 -17.81
C GLU A 3 5.33 31.35 -16.88
N TYR A 4 5.40 30.68 -15.74
CA TYR A 4 6.49 30.82 -14.77
C TYR A 4 7.55 29.73 -14.98
N PRO A 5 8.86 30.08 -14.82
CA PRO A 5 9.92 29.08 -14.79
C PRO A 5 9.69 28.06 -13.66
N LEU A 6 10.04 26.79 -13.91
CA LEU A 6 9.77 25.68 -12.97
C LEU A 6 10.38 25.92 -11.58
N TYR A 7 11.57 26.55 -11.51
CA TYR A 7 12.23 26.84 -10.25
C TYR A 7 11.49 27.90 -9.41
N GLU A 8 10.78 28.84 -10.05
CA GLU A 8 9.95 29.83 -9.34
C GLU A 8 8.67 29.19 -8.80
N ILE A 9 8.09 28.28 -9.58
CA ILE A 9 6.94 27.49 -9.13
C ILE A 9 7.36 26.65 -7.91
N GLY A 10 8.51 25.98 -7.97
CA GLY A 10 9.00 25.13 -6.88
C GLY A 10 9.30 25.86 -5.57
N LYS A 11 9.55 27.16 -5.60
CA LYS A 11 9.66 27.99 -4.39
C LYS A 11 8.32 28.22 -3.69
N LYS A 12 7.23 28.23 -4.46
CA LYS A 12 5.87 28.53 -3.96
C LYS A 12 5.04 27.27 -3.72
N VAL A 13 5.32 26.20 -4.45
CA VAL A 13 4.57 24.96 -4.43
C VAL A 13 5.50 23.81 -4.07
N GLY A 14 5.33 23.27 -2.88
CA GLY A 14 6.03 22.08 -2.42
C GLY A 14 5.21 20.82 -2.68
N SER A 15 5.79 19.84 -3.38
CA SER A 15 5.11 18.58 -3.71
C SER A 15 5.65 17.43 -2.86
N ILE A 16 4.76 16.63 -2.31
CA ILE A 16 5.04 15.40 -1.58
C ILE A 16 4.47 14.25 -2.41
N PHE A 17 5.35 13.35 -2.89
CA PHE A 17 5.02 12.27 -3.80
C PHE A 17 4.44 11.06 -3.08
N GLN A 18 3.66 10.24 -3.79
CA GLN A 18 3.07 8.99 -3.33
C GLN A 18 4.13 8.03 -2.77
N ASP A 19 5.26 7.87 -3.48
CA ASP A 19 6.42 7.14 -2.96
C ASP A 19 7.52 8.13 -2.52
N PRO A 20 7.71 8.35 -1.23
CA PRO A 20 8.76 9.25 -0.72
C PRO A 20 10.16 8.89 -1.22
N LYS A 21 10.44 7.61 -1.51
CA LYS A 21 11.75 7.17 -1.99
C LYS A 21 12.12 7.78 -3.34
N SER A 22 11.13 8.04 -4.19
CA SER A 22 11.35 8.66 -5.51
C SER A 22 11.68 10.16 -5.42
N GLN A 23 11.50 10.76 -4.23
CA GLN A 23 11.74 12.17 -3.98
C GLN A 23 13.12 12.43 -3.34
N PHE A 24 13.74 11.41 -2.71
CA PHE A 24 14.97 11.58 -1.95
C PHE A 24 16.22 11.66 -2.85
N PHE A 25 17.06 12.63 -2.57
CA PHE A 25 18.37 12.86 -3.20
C PHE A 25 19.53 12.50 -2.29
N ALA A 26 19.37 12.67 -0.97
CA ALA A 26 20.39 12.35 0.01
C ALA A 26 20.07 11.05 0.77
N SER A 27 21.08 10.48 1.42
CA SER A 27 20.94 9.26 2.21
C SER A 27 20.77 9.53 3.71
N ILE A 28 21.13 10.73 4.19
CA ILE A 28 21.06 11.14 5.59
C ILE A 28 19.92 12.15 5.77
N THR A 29 19.25 12.08 6.90
CA THR A 29 18.05 12.88 7.19
C THR A 29 18.28 14.38 7.07
N GLU A 30 19.33 14.92 7.70
CA GLU A 30 19.60 16.35 7.70
C GLU A 30 19.98 16.86 6.31
N ASP A 31 20.79 16.09 5.57
CA ASP A 31 21.23 16.42 4.22
C ASP A 31 20.03 16.49 3.26
N GLU A 32 19.10 15.55 3.39
CA GLU A 32 17.87 15.52 2.59
C GLU A 32 16.97 16.72 2.89
N ILE A 33 16.84 17.10 4.16
CA ILE A 33 16.02 18.25 4.56
C ILE A 33 16.67 19.57 4.13
N ALA A 34 18.00 19.66 4.16
CA ALA A 34 18.74 20.84 3.71
C ALA A 34 18.73 21.01 2.19
N PHE A 35 18.64 19.91 1.43
CA PHE A 35 18.84 19.86 -0.03
C PHE A 35 18.01 20.90 -0.79
N GLY A 36 16.73 21.02 -0.49
CA GLY A 36 15.85 22.02 -1.12
C GLY A 36 16.27 23.47 -0.82
N CYS A 37 16.65 23.73 0.44
CA CYS A 37 17.11 25.05 0.87
C CYS A 37 18.42 25.46 0.16
N GLU A 38 19.38 24.54 0.05
CA GLU A 38 20.64 24.74 -0.65
C GLU A 38 20.41 25.07 -2.13
N ASN A 39 19.54 24.33 -2.81
CA ASN A 39 19.19 24.54 -4.22
C ASN A 39 18.54 25.90 -4.46
N TYR A 40 17.83 26.45 -3.48
CA TYR A 40 17.23 27.79 -3.58
C TYR A 40 18.14 28.93 -3.05
N GLY A 41 19.36 28.57 -2.67
CA GLY A 41 20.38 29.56 -2.26
C GLY A 41 20.11 30.19 -0.89
N VAL A 42 19.52 29.42 0.04
CA VAL A 42 19.38 29.83 1.44
C VAL A 42 20.79 29.99 2.04
N PRO A 43 21.11 31.10 2.74
CA PRO A 43 22.40 31.30 3.37
C PRO A 43 22.75 30.15 4.34
N TYR A 44 24.04 29.77 4.34
CA TYR A 44 24.51 28.65 5.17
C TYR A 44 24.18 28.82 6.66
N GLU A 45 24.24 30.04 7.17
CA GLU A 45 23.95 30.41 8.56
C GLU A 45 22.49 30.15 8.95
N GLU A 46 21.58 30.10 7.97
CA GLU A 46 20.14 29.82 8.19
C GLU A 46 19.79 28.32 8.07
N LEU A 47 20.62 27.51 7.39
CA LEU A 47 20.30 26.12 7.05
C LEU A 47 20.03 25.26 8.30
N ASP A 48 20.92 25.34 9.29
CA ASP A 48 20.76 24.53 10.52
C ASP A 48 19.47 24.89 11.28
N GLY A 49 19.11 26.16 11.31
CA GLY A 49 17.85 26.61 11.91
C GLY A 49 16.62 26.10 11.19
N ARG A 50 16.62 26.11 9.84
CA ARG A 50 15.52 25.59 9.02
C ARG A 50 15.39 24.09 9.14
N VAL A 51 16.49 23.34 9.02
CA VAL A 51 16.53 21.89 9.20
C VAL A 51 16.02 21.50 10.59
N SER A 52 16.52 22.14 11.63
CA SER A 52 16.10 21.86 13.01
C SER A 52 14.62 22.16 13.24
N SER A 53 14.09 23.25 12.69
CA SER A 53 12.66 23.58 12.75
C SER A 53 11.80 22.55 12.03
N ALA A 54 12.21 22.15 10.82
CA ALA A 54 11.48 21.13 10.03
C ALA A 54 11.45 19.77 10.73
N ILE A 55 12.58 19.32 11.32
CA ILE A 55 12.65 18.08 12.09
C ILE A 55 11.74 18.13 13.33
N LYS A 56 11.74 19.25 14.05
CA LYS A 56 10.89 19.43 15.23
C LYS A 56 9.40 19.37 14.87
N ARG A 57 9.01 19.98 13.75
CA ARG A 57 7.61 19.98 13.27
C ARG A 57 7.05 18.59 13.04
N ILE A 58 7.86 17.69 12.50
CA ILE A 58 7.46 16.28 12.26
C ILE A 58 7.61 15.39 13.51
N ASN A 59 7.96 15.95 14.67
CA ASN A 59 8.39 15.21 15.87
C ASN A 59 9.48 14.17 15.53
N GLY A 60 10.49 14.59 14.75
CA GLY A 60 11.49 13.74 14.12
C GLY A 60 12.86 13.75 14.78
N ASP A 61 13.02 14.21 16.03
CA ASP A 61 14.34 14.31 16.68
C ASP A 61 15.08 12.97 16.73
N MET A 62 14.34 11.86 16.83
CA MET A 62 14.92 10.51 16.78
C MET A 62 15.41 10.07 15.39
N LEU A 63 15.13 10.85 14.35
CA LEU A 63 15.55 10.57 12.97
C LEU A 63 16.86 11.25 12.60
N ARG A 64 17.36 12.17 13.45
CA ARG A 64 18.60 12.89 13.22
C ARG A 64 19.79 11.95 13.02
N GLY A 65 20.63 12.24 12.04
CA GLY A 65 21.84 11.48 11.72
C GLY A 65 21.58 10.06 11.20
N LYS A 66 20.32 9.71 10.92
CA LYS A 66 20.00 8.36 10.44
C LYS A 66 19.97 8.28 8.92
N GLU A 67 20.31 7.10 8.41
CA GLU A 67 20.11 6.74 7.02
C GLU A 67 18.61 6.58 6.72
N ILE A 68 18.15 7.19 5.62
CA ILE A 68 16.73 7.23 5.23
C ILE A 68 16.25 5.90 4.67
N TYR A 69 17.07 5.22 3.86
CA TYR A 69 16.63 4.02 3.14
C TYR A 69 16.14 2.86 4.03
N PRO A 70 16.75 2.59 5.21
CA PRO A 70 16.26 1.54 6.11
C PRO A 70 14.99 1.89 6.89
N MET A 71 14.55 3.15 6.87
CA MET A 71 13.41 3.63 7.65
C MET A 71 12.07 3.02 7.20
N SER A 72 11.09 3.03 8.11
CA SER A 72 9.69 2.67 7.81
C SER A 72 9.05 3.66 6.83
N SER A 73 7.94 3.27 6.20
CA SER A 73 7.18 4.14 5.29
C SER A 73 6.71 5.42 5.98
N GLY A 74 6.24 5.34 7.24
CA GLY A 74 5.81 6.50 8.00
C GLY A 74 6.96 7.47 8.34
N GLU A 75 8.16 6.96 8.68
CA GLU A 75 9.33 7.80 8.91
C GLU A 75 9.78 8.48 7.62
N LYS A 76 9.81 7.77 6.50
CA LYS A 76 10.11 8.34 5.18
C LYS A 76 9.13 9.44 4.79
N GLN A 77 7.83 9.21 5.01
CA GLN A 77 6.81 10.22 4.74
C GLN A 77 7.04 11.50 5.57
N LYS A 78 7.38 11.36 6.85
CA LYS A 78 7.74 12.50 7.71
C LYS A 78 8.94 13.28 7.14
N ILE A 79 10.00 12.58 6.71
CA ILE A 79 11.18 13.24 6.14
C ILE A 79 10.82 13.95 4.83
N ALA A 80 10.05 13.34 3.94
CA ALA A 80 9.60 13.98 2.71
C ALA A 80 8.80 15.26 2.97
N VAL A 81 7.95 15.26 4.00
CA VAL A 81 7.25 16.50 4.41
C VAL A 81 8.23 17.51 5.03
N ALA A 82 9.19 17.07 5.84
CA ALA A 82 10.18 17.96 6.45
C ALA A 82 11.09 18.63 5.40
N SER A 83 11.52 17.90 4.36
CA SER A 83 12.35 18.45 3.30
C SER A 83 11.62 19.54 2.50
N VAL A 84 10.34 19.34 2.21
CA VAL A 84 9.49 20.38 1.61
C VAL A 84 9.26 21.54 2.57
N ASN A 85 8.99 21.25 3.84
CA ASN A 85 8.70 22.26 4.84
C ASN A 85 9.90 23.18 5.16
N ALA A 86 11.14 22.67 5.04
CA ALA A 86 12.34 23.50 5.25
C ALA A 86 12.45 24.66 4.25
N VAL A 87 11.89 24.48 3.04
CA VAL A 87 11.79 25.54 2.01
C VAL A 87 10.68 26.54 2.33
N ASP A 88 9.67 26.14 3.10
CA ASP A 88 8.52 26.95 3.53
C ASP A 88 7.66 27.47 2.35
N PRO A 89 7.12 26.59 1.49
CA PRO A 89 6.29 26.98 0.35
C PRO A 89 4.91 27.49 0.79
N GLU A 90 4.31 28.37 -0.02
CA GLU A 90 2.94 28.88 0.21
C GLU A 90 1.86 27.78 0.06
N ILE A 91 2.11 26.80 -0.84
CA ILE A 91 1.17 25.75 -1.24
C ILE A 91 1.86 24.39 -1.08
N TYR A 92 1.21 23.46 -0.38
CA TYR A 92 1.61 22.07 -0.29
C TYR A 92 0.69 21.19 -1.15
N VAL A 93 1.28 20.35 -1.98
CA VAL A 93 0.56 19.36 -2.80
C VAL A 93 0.96 17.96 -2.34
N PHE A 94 0.00 17.18 -1.88
CA PHE A 94 0.19 15.81 -1.46
C PHE A 94 -0.46 14.87 -2.48
N ASP A 95 0.31 13.92 -3.00
CA ASP A 95 -0.17 12.90 -3.91
C ASP A 95 -0.24 11.55 -3.17
N GLU A 96 -1.44 11.06 -2.91
CA GLU A 96 -1.78 9.83 -2.16
C GLU A 96 -0.88 9.60 -0.92
N PRO A 97 -0.75 10.57 -0.03
CA PRO A 97 0.25 10.53 1.04
C PRO A 97 -0.03 9.45 2.09
N SER A 98 -1.25 8.90 2.14
CA SER A 98 -1.64 7.84 3.08
C SER A 98 -1.43 6.42 2.53
N ALA A 99 -1.00 6.24 1.28
CA ALA A 99 -1.07 4.97 0.56
C ALA A 99 -0.41 3.80 1.31
N ASN A 100 0.73 3.92 1.90
CA ASN A 100 1.46 2.82 2.56
C ASN A 100 1.58 3.04 4.08
N LEU A 101 0.67 3.84 4.65
CA LEU A 101 0.67 4.19 6.07
C LEU A 101 -0.35 3.35 6.85
N ASP A 102 0.03 2.94 8.05
CA ASP A 102 -0.88 2.41 9.05
C ASP A 102 -1.73 3.53 9.67
N MET A 103 -2.77 3.17 10.41
CA MET A 103 -3.72 4.13 11.03
C MET A 103 -3.03 5.16 11.92
N TYR A 104 -1.99 4.76 12.68
CA TYR A 104 -1.25 5.67 13.53
C TYR A 104 -0.45 6.69 12.71
N SER A 105 0.20 6.24 11.64
CA SER A 105 0.95 7.12 10.74
C SER A 105 0.03 8.06 9.94
N VAL A 106 -1.17 7.61 9.57
CA VAL A 106 -2.20 8.45 8.93
C VAL A 106 -2.67 9.56 9.89
N GLU A 107 -2.91 9.24 11.17
CA GLU A 107 -3.29 10.25 12.16
C GLU A 107 -2.17 11.27 12.41
N ALA A 108 -0.92 10.81 12.46
CA ALA A 108 0.24 11.72 12.55
C ALA A 108 0.36 12.65 11.33
N LEU A 109 0.10 12.13 10.13
CA LEU A 109 0.07 12.90 8.88
C LEU A 109 -1.05 13.95 8.89
N LYS A 110 -2.26 13.57 9.32
CA LYS A 110 -3.41 14.47 9.48
C LYS A 110 -3.09 15.63 10.42
N ASN A 111 -2.51 15.34 11.59
CA ASN A 111 -2.13 16.35 12.56
C ASN A 111 -1.07 17.32 12.00
N LEU A 112 -0.12 16.81 11.22
CA LEU A 112 0.90 17.63 10.56
C LEU A 112 0.26 18.57 9.52
N MET A 113 -0.64 18.06 8.67
CA MET A 113 -1.40 18.89 7.72
C MET A 113 -2.24 19.95 8.45
N GLY A 114 -2.88 19.58 9.56
CA GLY A 114 -3.63 20.52 10.41
C GLY A 114 -2.77 21.65 10.95
N GLY A 115 -1.53 21.35 11.34
CA GLY A 115 -0.55 22.35 11.76
C GLY A 115 -0.18 23.32 10.62
N LEU A 116 0.12 22.79 9.44
CA LEU A 116 0.42 23.63 8.25
C LEU A 116 -0.76 24.52 7.87
N LYS A 117 -1.98 23.97 7.91
CA LYS A 117 -3.21 24.75 7.64
C LYS A 117 -3.39 25.88 8.66
N ALA A 118 -3.17 25.62 9.95
CA ALA A 118 -3.29 26.61 11.00
C ALA A 118 -2.25 27.75 10.88
N GLU A 119 -1.12 27.51 10.25
CA GLU A 119 -0.10 28.50 9.91
C GLU A 119 -0.42 29.31 8.65
N GLY A 120 -1.51 29.01 7.96
CA GLY A 120 -2.02 29.76 6.80
C GLY A 120 -1.57 29.20 5.46
N HIS A 121 -0.93 28.04 5.40
CA HIS A 121 -0.57 27.40 4.14
C HIS A 121 -1.79 26.84 3.43
N THR A 122 -1.75 26.87 2.10
CA THR A 122 -2.75 26.17 1.27
C THR A 122 -2.33 24.72 1.07
N ILE A 123 -3.27 23.77 1.33
CA ILE A 123 -3.00 22.35 1.20
C ILE A 123 -3.92 21.76 0.14
N ILE A 124 -3.34 21.07 -0.83
CA ILE A 124 -4.05 20.32 -1.87
C ILE A 124 -3.67 18.85 -1.69
N VAL A 125 -4.67 17.96 -1.57
CA VAL A 125 -4.43 16.53 -1.38
C VAL A 125 -5.18 15.75 -2.46
N ALA A 126 -4.45 15.01 -3.29
CA ALA A 126 -5.03 13.97 -4.13
C ALA A 126 -5.08 12.67 -3.32
N GLU A 127 -6.26 12.09 -3.09
CA GLU A 127 -6.39 10.98 -2.13
C GLU A 127 -7.60 10.09 -2.44
N HIS A 128 -7.42 8.79 -2.16
CA HIS A 128 -8.49 7.80 -2.20
C HIS A 128 -9.08 7.49 -0.82
N ARG A 129 -8.29 7.62 0.26
CA ARG A 129 -8.73 7.40 1.65
C ARG A 129 -9.27 8.71 2.24
N LEU A 130 -10.55 8.95 2.15
CA LEU A 130 -11.14 10.25 2.50
C LEU A 130 -11.42 10.41 4.00
N TYR A 131 -11.53 9.32 4.76
CA TYR A 131 -12.02 9.32 6.15
C TYR A 131 -11.23 10.24 7.10
N TYR A 132 -9.92 10.37 6.91
CA TYR A 132 -9.08 11.19 7.78
C TYR A 132 -9.05 12.67 7.38
N LEU A 133 -9.63 13.01 6.22
CA LEU A 133 -9.69 14.39 5.71
C LEU A 133 -11.03 15.08 6.00
N THR A 134 -12.05 14.36 6.46
CA THR A 134 -13.41 14.87 6.61
C THR A 134 -13.55 16.03 7.61
N ASP A 135 -12.70 16.09 8.62
CA ASP A 135 -12.63 17.16 9.62
C ASP A 135 -11.45 18.13 9.39
N LEU A 136 -10.66 17.91 8.35
CA LEU A 136 -9.49 18.72 7.99
C LEU A 136 -9.74 19.59 6.74
N ALA A 137 -10.32 18.99 5.68
CA ALA A 137 -10.49 19.65 4.40
C ALA A 137 -11.71 20.61 4.41
N ASP A 138 -11.53 21.79 3.83
CA ASP A 138 -12.62 22.76 3.67
C ASP A 138 -13.60 22.34 2.58
N ARG A 139 -13.09 21.69 1.53
CA ARG A 139 -13.89 21.24 0.38
C ARG A 139 -13.25 20.02 -0.30
N PHE A 140 -14.07 19.23 -0.97
CA PHE A 140 -13.71 18.06 -1.74
C PHE A 140 -14.08 18.27 -3.21
N LEU A 141 -13.12 18.05 -4.11
CA LEU A 141 -13.31 18.18 -5.54
C LEU A 141 -13.30 16.81 -6.19
N TYR A 142 -14.40 16.39 -6.78
CA TYR A 142 -14.47 15.15 -7.56
C TYR A 142 -14.03 15.40 -9.00
N MET A 143 -12.96 14.72 -9.41
CA MET A 143 -12.40 14.81 -10.76
C MET A 143 -12.67 13.55 -11.56
N GLU A 144 -13.11 13.73 -12.80
CA GLU A 144 -13.28 12.65 -13.76
C GLU A 144 -12.91 13.15 -15.17
N ASN A 145 -12.14 12.35 -15.90
CA ASN A 145 -11.69 12.66 -17.27
C ASN A 145 -11.05 14.06 -17.40
N GLY A 146 -10.18 14.42 -16.44
CA GLY A 146 -9.46 15.70 -16.45
C GLY A 146 -10.29 16.93 -16.13
N SER A 147 -11.52 16.76 -15.60
CA SER A 147 -12.44 17.87 -15.27
C SER A 147 -13.00 17.69 -13.88
N ILE A 148 -13.20 18.80 -13.16
CA ILE A 148 -13.96 18.82 -11.90
C ILE A 148 -15.43 18.65 -12.26
N LYS A 149 -16.07 17.63 -11.70
CA LYS A 149 -17.48 17.28 -11.93
C LYS A 149 -18.39 17.74 -10.81
N GLU A 150 -17.96 17.54 -9.58
CA GLU A 150 -18.73 17.94 -8.39
C GLU A 150 -17.76 18.51 -7.35
N GLU A 151 -18.29 19.36 -6.49
CA GLU A 151 -17.60 19.93 -5.33
C GLU A 151 -18.51 19.76 -4.11
N TRP A 152 -17.92 19.37 -2.98
CA TRP A 152 -18.65 19.10 -1.74
C TRP A 152 -17.94 19.68 -0.52
N THR A 153 -18.72 20.08 0.45
CA THR A 153 -18.30 20.19 1.85
C THR A 153 -18.15 18.79 2.48
N ALA A 154 -17.52 18.69 3.64
CA ALA A 154 -17.44 17.43 4.37
C ALA A 154 -18.84 16.84 4.69
N GLY A 155 -19.80 17.69 5.09
CA GLY A 155 -21.18 17.26 5.39
C GLY A 155 -21.90 16.71 4.16
N GLU A 156 -21.74 17.33 3.00
CA GLU A 156 -22.32 16.86 1.74
C GLU A 156 -21.66 15.54 1.30
N LEU A 157 -20.32 15.42 1.40
CA LEU A 157 -19.61 14.18 1.10
C LEU A 157 -20.10 13.01 1.96
N LEU A 158 -20.25 13.22 3.27
CA LEU A 158 -20.74 12.21 4.21
C LEU A 158 -22.20 11.82 3.96
N SER A 159 -23.00 12.70 3.38
CA SER A 159 -24.41 12.46 3.07
C SER A 159 -24.64 11.82 1.69
N ILE A 160 -23.60 11.60 0.88
CA ILE A 160 -23.73 10.94 -0.43
C ILE A 160 -24.25 9.51 -0.23
N PRO A 161 -25.40 9.14 -0.86
CA PRO A 161 -25.92 7.78 -0.77
C PRO A 161 -24.91 6.75 -1.26
N GLU A 162 -24.87 5.58 -0.62
CA GLU A 162 -23.90 4.53 -0.94
C GLU A 162 -23.94 4.12 -2.42
N GLU A 163 -25.13 4.04 -3.00
CA GLU A 163 -25.32 3.70 -4.41
C GLU A 163 -24.62 4.73 -5.32
N LYS A 164 -24.85 6.04 -5.08
CA LYS A 164 -24.16 7.11 -5.83
C LYS A 164 -22.66 7.06 -5.60
N ARG A 165 -22.21 6.91 -4.35
CA ARG A 165 -20.80 6.83 -3.99
C ARG A 165 -20.09 5.67 -4.72
N ARG A 166 -20.71 4.49 -4.77
CA ARG A 166 -20.20 3.32 -5.51
C ARG A 166 -20.17 3.58 -7.02
N ALA A 167 -21.20 4.20 -7.57
CA ALA A 167 -21.27 4.49 -9.01
C ALA A 167 -20.15 5.43 -9.48
N ILE A 168 -19.88 6.50 -8.72
CA ILE A 168 -18.81 7.44 -9.03
C ILE A 168 -17.41 6.94 -8.61
N GLY A 169 -17.33 5.87 -7.84
CA GLY A 169 -16.08 5.19 -7.49
C GLY A 169 -15.29 5.84 -6.34
N ILE A 170 -15.99 6.41 -5.35
CA ILE A 170 -15.38 7.04 -4.17
C ILE A 170 -15.42 6.07 -2.99
N ARG A 171 -14.32 5.96 -2.22
CA ARG A 171 -14.28 5.18 -0.99
C ARG A 171 -15.15 5.80 0.11
N ALA A 172 -15.56 4.99 1.09
CA ALA A 172 -16.30 5.49 2.25
C ALA A 172 -15.48 6.56 2.99
N ALA A 173 -16.12 7.69 3.25
CA ALA A 173 -15.57 8.77 4.06
C ALA A 173 -15.87 8.58 5.57
N ASP A 174 -16.90 7.80 5.90
CA ASP A 174 -17.20 7.33 7.25
C ASP A 174 -16.97 5.83 7.35
N LEU A 175 -16.09 5.41 8.26
CA LEU A 175 -15.78 4.00 8.51
C LEU A 175 -16.62 3.37 9.62
N HIS A 176 -17.35 4.17 10.41
CA HIS A 176 -18.14 3.67 11.54
C HIS A 176 -19.47 3.03 11.10
N HIS A 177 -19.99 3.41 9.93
CA HIS A 177 -21.28 2.96 9.41
C HIS A 177 -21.13 2.00 8.22
N ILE A 178 -19.99 1.28 8.13
CA ILE A 178 -19.83 0.25 7.10
C ILE A 178 -20.47 -1.06 7.58
N GLU A 179 -21.51 -1.51 6.91
CA GLU A 179 -22.07 -2.84 7.13
C GLU A 179 -21.11 -3.91 6.60
N VAL A 180 -20.74 -4.85 7.46
CA VAL A 180 -19.88 -5.99 7.12
C VAL A 180 -20.73 -7.24 7.08
N ASP A 181 -20.89 -7.82 5.90
CA ASP A 181 -21.51 -9.14 5.75
C ASP A 181 -20.49 -10.23 6.11
N ILE A 182 -20.66 -10.82 7.30
CA ILE A 182 -19.82 -11.92 7.79
C ILE A 182 -20.49 -13.23 7.38
N PRO A 183 -19.92 -14.00 6.45
CA PRO A 183 -20.52 -15.28 6.04
C PRO A 183 -20.58 -16.24 7.22
N PRO A 184 -21.67 -17.06 7.31
CA PRO A 184 -21.82 -18.02 8.39
C PRO A 184 -20.71 -19.06 8.39
N THR A 185 -20.22 -19.39 9.58
CA THR A 185 -19.20 -20.43 9.78
C THR A 185 -19.80 -21.79 9.39
N LYS A 186 -19.26 -22.43 8.37
CA LYS A 186 -19.57 -23.82 8.00
C LYS A 186 -18.46 -24.73 8.49
N GLU A 187 -18.76 -25.98 8.75
CA GLU A 187 -17.72 -27.01 8.91
C GLU A 187 -16.91 -27.09 7.62
N LYS A 188 -15.60 -26.92 7.74
CA LYS A 188 -14.67 -26.86 6.61
C LYS A 188 -13.43 -27.69 6.92
N ASP A 189 -12.81 -28.21 5.89
CA ASP A 189 -11.54 -28.92 6.01
C ASP A 189 -10.42 -27.94 6.40
N MET A 190 -9.59 -28.35 7.36
CA MET A 190 -8.45 -27.56 7.79
C MET A 190 -7.36 -27.58 6.71
N THR A 191 -7.08 -26.42 6.14
CA THR A 191 -6.05 -26.26 5.10
C THR A 191 -4.67 -26.01 5.70
N MET A 192 -4.59 -25.17 6.75
CA MET A 192 -3.32 -24.78 7.35
C MET A 192 -3.45 -24.65 8.88
N GLU A 193 -2.39 -25.04 9.58
CA GLU A 193 -2.23 -24.81 11.01
C GLU A 193 -0.81 -24.29 11.29
N VAL A 194 -0.72 -23.25 12.07
CA VAL A 194 0.53 -22.67 12.58
C VAL A 194 0.57 -22.92 14.09
N LYS A 195 1.67 -23.45 14.60
CA LYS A 195 1.86 -23.77 16.02
C LYS A 195 3.14 -23.15 16.55
N ASP A 196 3.01 -22.36 17.61
CA ASP A 196 4.08 -21.82 18.43
C ASP A 196 5.23 -21.20 17.61
N LEU A 197 4.85 -20.48 16.53
CA LEU A 197 5.79 -19.94 15.58
C LEU A 197 6.54 -18.76 16.18
N ALA A 198 7.87 -18.82 16.15
CA ALA A 198 8.73 -17.72 16.58
C ALA A 198 9.77 -17.39 15.52
N PHE A 199 10.12 -16.10 15.46
CA PHE A 199 11.14 -15.62 14.55
C PHE A 199 11.92 -14.41 15.09
N SER A 200 13.22 -14.38 14.80
CA SER A 200 14.11 -13.26 15.08
C SER A 200 15.13 -13.06 13.95
N TYR A 201 15.44 -11.81 13.62
CA TYR A 201 16.58 -11.46 12.79
C TYR A 201 17.82 -11.33 13.69
N ARG A 202 18.74 -12.29 13.58
CA ARG A 202 19.91 -12.38 14.48
C ARG A 202 19.46 -12.40 15.95
N LYS A 203 19.68 -11.29 16.71
CA LYS A 203 19.30 -11.13 18.12
C LYS A 203 18.04 -10.27 18.33
N HIS A 204 17.44 -9.75 17.25
CA HIS A 204 16.26 -8.90 17.33
C HIS A 204 15.00 -9.75 17.15
N PRO A 205 14.20 -9.99 18.21
CA PRO A 205 12.96 -10.74 18.11
C PRO A 205 11.96 -9.96 17.24
N VAL A 206 11.23 -10.67 16.38
CA VAL A 206 10.15 -10.10 15.56
C VAL A 206 8.80 -10.50 16.13
N PHE A 207 8.61 -11.79 16.37
CA PHE A 207 7.41 -12.32 17.03
C PHE A 207 7.72 -13.67 17.72
N HIS A 208 6.85 -14.08 18.64
CA HIS A 208 6.87 -15.35 19.34
C HIS A 208 5.43 -15.84 19.55
N ASP A 209 5.28 -17.15 19.76
CA ASP A 209 4.02 -17.83 20.13
C ASP A 209 2.84 -17.59 19.17
N ILE A 210 3.11 -17.40 17.86
CA ILE A 210 2.03 -17.27 16.88
C ILE A 210 1.44 -18.65 16.60
N SER A 211 0.16 -18.81 16.93
CA SER A 211 -0.62 -20.03 16.67
C SER A 211 -1.99 -19.68 16.12
N PHE A 212 -2.39 -20.30 15.02
CA PHE A 212 -3.72 -20.15 14.43
C PHE A 212 -4.02 -21.28 13.46
N ARG A 213 -5.31 -21.43 13.09
CA ARG A 213 -5.80 -22.36 12.07
C ARG A 213 -6.53 -21.63 10.99
N ALA A 214 -6.46 -22.17 9.78
CA ALA A 214 -7.18 -21.70 8.62
C ALA A 214 -7.83 -22.87 7.87
N TYR A 215 -9.02 -22.63 7.37
CA TYR A 215 -9.87 -23.63 6.75
C TYR A 215 -10.11 -23.30 5.28
N ALA A 216 -10.53 -24.31 4.50
CA ALA A 216 -10.82 -24.15 3.08
C ALA A 216 -11.88 -23.04 2.86
N GLY A 217 -11.54 -22.07 2.02
CA GLY A 217 -12.40 -20.93 1.72
C GLY A 217 -12.46 -19.85 2.81
N ASP A 218 -11.56 -19.89 3.81
CA ASP A 218 -11.43 -18.79 4.76
C ASP A 218 -10.77 -17.58 4.09
N LEU A 219 -11.23 -16.39 4.51
CA LEU A 219 -10.63 -15.13 4.19
C LEU A 219 -10.21 -14.48 5.52
N ILE A 220 -8.90 -14.46 5.78
CA ILE A 220 -8.32 -14.09 7.07
C ILE A 220 -7.54 -12.78 6.90
N ALA A 221 -7.91 -11.74 7.65
CA ALA A 221 -7.15 -10.51 7.72
C ALA A 221 -6.07 -10.59 8.82
N ILE A 222 -4.82 -10.31 8.46
CA ILE A 222 -3.69 -10.17 9.39
C ILE A 222 -3.45 -8.67 9.56
N VAL A 223 -3.87 -8.14 10.70
CA VAL A 223 -3.81 -6.70 11.00
C VAL A 223 -2.73 -6.38 12.03
N GLY A 224 -2.23 -5.16 12.01
CA GLY A 224 -1.23 -4.67 12.99
C GLY A 224 -0.40 -3.53 12.44
N HIS A 225 0.32 -2.84 13.31
CA HIS A 225 1.19 -1.72 12.93
C HIS A 225 2.29 -2.12 11.94
N ASN A 226 2.80 -1.15 11.20
CA ASN A 226 3.94 -1.37 10.31
C ASN A 226 5.18 -1.79 11.13
N GLY A 227 5.96 -2.72 10.57
CA GLY A 227 7.16 -3.23 11.25
C GLY A 227 6.93 -4.35 12.28
N ILE A 228 5.68 -4.72 12.62
CA ILE A 228 5.42 -5.78 13.64
C ILE A 228 5.73 -7.21 13.15
N GLY A 229 6.06 -7.39 11.86
CA GLY A 229 6.45 -8.69 11.33
C GLY A 229 5.41 -9.37 10.44
N LYS A 230 4.36 -8.68 9.98
CA LYS A 230 3.32 -9.25 9.09
C LYS A 230 3.92 -9.88 7.83
N THR A 231 4.72 -9.12 7.08
CA THR A 231 5.42 -9.63 5.87
C THR A 231 6.43 -10.72 6.20
N THR A 232 7.09 -10.67 7.37
CA THR A 232 7.97 -11.76 7.84
C THR A 232 7.20 -13.05 8.06
N LEU A 233 6.02 -12.99 8.67
CA LEU A 233 5.14 -14.14 8.84
C LEU A 233 4.76 -14.74 7.48
N SER A 234 4.34 -13.91 6.51
CA SER A 234 4.02 -14.36 5.16
C SER A 234 5.19 -15.05 4.47
N ASN A 235 6.40 -14.48 4.56
CA ASN A 235 7.61 -15.08 4.01
C ASN A 235 7.90 -16.47 4.63
N ILE A 236 7.59 -16.66 5.90
CA ILE A 236 7.73 -17.98 6.55
C ILE A 236 6.66 -18.92 6.03
N LEU A 237 5.40 -18.51 5.95
CA LEU A 237 4.31 -19.35 5.47
C LEU A 237 4.53 -19.81 4.03
N CYS A 238 5.01 -18.94 3.15
CA CYS A 238 5.33 -19.30 1.75
C CYS A 238 6.66 -20.04 1.58
N GLY A 239 7.48 -20.14 2.64
CA GLY A 239 8.77 -20.81 2.59
C GLY A 239 9.92 -19.97 2.02
N MET A 240 9.78 -18.65 1.93
CA MET A 240 10.88 -17.74 1.60
C MET A 240 11.85 -17.60 2.77
N GLN A 241 11.31 -17.57 4.01
CA GLN A 241 12.06 -17.49 5.25
C GLN A 241 11.84 -18.74 6.10
N LYS A 242 12.87 -19.20 6.85
CA LYS A 242 12.73 -20.32 7.78
C LYS A 242 12.38 -19.79 9.17
N GLU A 243 11.42 -20.41 9.82
CA GLU A 243 11.12 -20.20 11.22
C GLU A 243 12.31 -20.53 12.14
N LYS A 244 12.36 -19.91 13.30
CA LYS A 244 13.31 -20.27 14.37
C LYS A 244 12.75 -21.40 15.21
N GLU A 245 11.49 -21.29 15.62
CA GLU A 245 10.77 -22.25 16.43
C GLU A 245 9.36 -22.45 15.85
N GLY A 246 8.68 -23.51 16.28
CA GLY A 246 7.32 -23.82 15.91
C GLY A 246 7.21 -24.65 14.63
N GLN A 247 5.99 -24.68 14.08
CA GLN A 247 5.65 -25.54 12.94
C GLN A 247 4.64 -24.87 12.03
N VAL A 248 4.79 -25.11 10.73
CA VAL A 248 3.79 -24.82 9.71
C VAL A 248 3.29 -26.14 9.13
N ILE A 249 2.00 -26.38 9.20
CA ILE A 249 1.31 -27.60 8.82
C ILE A 249 0.34 -27.27 7.71
N TYR A 250 0.39 -28.00 6.60
CA TYR A 250 -0.58 -27.93 5.52
C TYR A 250 -1.25 -29.29 5.35
N ASN A 251 -2.59 -29.31 5.26
CA ASN A 251 -3.39 -30.54 5.13
C ASN A 251 -2.97 -31.61 6.15
N GLY A 252 -2.81 -31.22 7.42
CA GLY A 252 -2.45 -32.12 8.52
C GLY A 252 -0.99 -32.57 8.55
N THR A 253 -0.14 -32.15 7.60
CA THR A 253 1.25 -32.58 7.50
C THR A 253 2.20 -31.40 7.75
N LYS A 254 3.21 -31.59 8.64
CA LYS A 254 4.27 -30.60 8.83
C LYS A 254 5.09 -30.43 7.55
N VAL A 255 5.20 -29.21 7.05
CA VAL A 255 5.87 -28.92 5.78
C VAL A 255 7.14 -28.12 6.00
N SER A 256 8.26 -28.64 5.51
CA SER A 256 9.56 -27.93 5.54
C SER A 256 9.56 -26.71 4.63
N LYS A 257 10.38 -25.68 4.96
CA LYS A 257 10.51 -24.42 4.22
C LYS A 257 10.48 -24.61 2.70
N GLY A 258 11.36 -25.44 2.14
CA GLY A 258 11.51 -25.60 0.68
C GLY A 258 10.31 -26.20 -0.05
N LYS A 259 9.39 -26.85 0.69
CA LYS A 259 8.17 -27.47 0.14
C LYS A 259 6.92 -26.58 0.27
N ARG A 260 6.96 -25.51 1.09
CA ARG A 260 5.80 -24.65 1.35
C ARG A 260 5.31 -23.91 0.10
N LYS A 261 6.19 -23.62 -0.84
CA LYS A 261 5.83 -23.03 -2.14
C LYS A 261 4.82 -23.85 -2.96
N ASN A 262 4.67 -25.14 -2.66
CA ASN A 262 3.68 -26.00 -3.32
C ASN A 262 2.28 -25.87 -2.68
N PHE A 263 2.16 -25.20 -1.53
CA PHE A 263 0.93 -25.06 -0.76
C PHE A 263 0.48 -23.60 -0.65
N ALA A 264 1.41 -22.66 -0.70
CA ALA A 264 1.11 -21.25 -0.54
C ALA A 264 1.80 -20.41 -1.61
N TYR A 265 1.04 -19.50 -2.22
CA TYR A 265 1.54 -18.47 -3.13
C TYR A 265 1.46 -17.12 -2.45
N PHE A 266 2.48 -16.28 -2.64
CA PHE A 266 2.57 -14.95 -2.03
C PHE A 266 2.52 -13.87 -3.10
N VAL A 267 1.53 -12.99 -3.03
CA VAL A 267 1.45 -11.77 -3.82
C VAL A 267 2.07 -10.63 -3.00
N MET A 268 3.18 -10.11 -3.46
CA MET A 268 3.94 -9.07 -2.79
C MET A 268 3.26 -7.70 -2.93
N GLN A 269 3.47 -6.82 -1.96
CA GLN A 269 3.04 -5.42 -2.02
C GLN A 269 3.60 -4.72 -3.28
N ASN A 270 4.90 -4.86 -3.53
CA ASN A 270 5.51 -4.40 -4.77
C ASN A 270 5.50 -5.51 -5.83
N THR A 271 4.50 -5.47 -6.71
CA THR A 271 4.33 -6.47 -7.77
C THR A 271 5.43 -6.41 -8.84
N ASP A 272 6.17 -5.30 -8.99
CA ASP A 272 7.31 -5.22 -9.91
C ASP A 272 8.43 -6.21 -9.57
N CYS A 273 8.54 -6.59 -8.29
CA CYS A 273 9.52 -7.58 -7.85
C CYS A 273 9.10 -9.04 -8.12
N GLN A 274 7.92 -9.26 -8.70
CA GLN A 274 7.30 -10.59 -8.84
C GLN A 274 6.95 -10.93 -10.30
N LEU A 275 6.91 -9.95 -11.20
CA LEU A 275 6.55 -10.11 -12.60
C LEU A 275 7.81 -10.11 -13.47
N PHE A 276 8.08 -11.24 -14.13
CA PHE A 276 9.34 -11.50 -14.86
C PHE A 276 9.15 -11.85 -16.35
N GLY A 277 7.91 -12.03 -16.81
CA GLY A 277 7.60 -12.33 -18.20
C GLY A 277 7.87 -11.15 -19.12
N ASP A 278 8.27 -11.41 -20.37
CA ASP A 278 8.42 -10.39 -21.41
C ASP A 278 7.06 -9.85 -21.90
N SER A 279 5.97 -10.57 -21.59
CA SER A 279 4.60 -10.14 -21.81
C SER A 279 3.67 -10.59 -20.69
N VAL A 280 2.48 -9.98 -20.61
CA VAL A 280 1.40 -10.37 -19.67
C VAL A 280 1.02 -11.84 -19.86
N GLU A 281 0.97 -12.33 -21.11
CA GLU A 281 0.69 -13.74 -21.39
C GLU A 281 1.82 -14.64 -20.96
N GLU A 282 3.08 -14.25 -21.18
CA GLU A 282 4.23 -15.04 -20.81
C GLU A 282 4.37 -15.19 -19.29
N GLU A 283 3.94 -14.19 -18.51
CA GLU A 283 3.90 -14.30 -17.06
C GLU A 283 3.03 -15.49 -16.60
N LEU A 284 1.94 -15.79 -17.30
CA LEU A 284 1.13 -16.99 -17.02
C LEU A 284 1.86 -18.27 -17.47
N LEU A 285 2.60 -18.24 -18.59
CA LEU A 285 3.35 -19.38 -19.09
C LEU A 285 4.49 -19.79 -18.15
N LEU A 286 5.21 -18.83 -17.60
CA LEU A 286 6.29 -19.09 -16.64
C LEU A 286 5.81 -19.90 -15.42
N ASN A 287 4.55 -19.71 -15.03
CA ASN A 287 3.97 -20.27 -13.81
C ASN A 287 3.02 -21.45 -14.06
N GLY A 288 2.67 -21.77 -15.31
CA GLY A 288 1.70 -22.81 -15.65
C GLY A 288 2.17 -23.77 -16.73
N LYS A 289 2.38 -25.04 -16.36
CA LYS A 289 2.74 -26.09 -17.33
C LYS A 289 1.49 -26.73 -17.96
N GLY A 290 1.48 -26.82 -19.31
CA GLY A 290 0.47 -27.62 -20.04
C GLY A 290 -0.86 -26.91 -20.33
N SER A 291 -0.93 -25.59 -20.20
CA SER A 291 -2.13 -24.80 -20.51
C SER A 291 -2.36 -24.57 -21.99
N THR A 292 -3.62 -24.52 -22.41
CA THR A 292 -3.98 -24.09 -23.76
C THR A 292 -4.00 -22.56 -23.87
N GLN A 293 -3.87 -22.04 -25.09
CA GLN A 293 -4.01 -20.60 -25.36
C GLN A 293 -5.39 -20.08 -24.90
N GLU A 294 -6.44 -20.84 -25.16
CA GLU A 294 -7.82 -20.48 -24.80
C GLU A 294 -7.98 -20.29 -23.28
N GLN A 295 -7.42 -21.18 -22.46
CA GLN A 295 -7.48 -21.07 -21.01
C GLN A 295 -6.77 -19.80 -20.49
N ARG A 296 -5.63 -19.43 -21.07
CA ARG A 296 -4.92 -18.19 -20.72
C ARG A 296 -5.72 -16.95 -21.15
N ASP A 297 -6.25 -16.96 -22.37
CA ASP A 297 -7.07 -15.85 -22.88
C ASP A 297 -8.31 -15.64 -22.02
N ASP A 298 -8.97 -16.70 -21.58
CA ASP A 298 -10.16 -16.62 -20.72
C ASP A 298 -9.82 -16.10 -19.32
N LEU A 299 -8.69 -16.51 -18.76
CA LEU A 299 -8.20 -15.96 -17.49
C LEU A 299 -7.87 -14.46 -17.63
N LEU A 300 -7.16 -14.07 -18.69
CA LEU A 300 -6.84 -12.66 -18.93
C LEU A 300 -8.11 -11.81 -19.15
N LYS A 301 -9.13 -12.34 -19.81
CA LYS A 301 -10.44 -11.67 -19.91
C LYS A 301 -11.11 -11.51 -18.54
N LEU A 302 -11.09 -12.56 -17.71
CA LEU A 302 -11.65 -12.52 -16.35
C LEU A 302 -11.02 -11.41 -15.52
N TYR A 303 -9.70 -11.23 -15.61
CA TYR A 303 -8.97 -10.18 -14.89
C TYR A 303 -8.91 -8.84 -15.62
N GLY A 304 -9.57 -8.72 -16.80
CA GLY A 304 -9.60 -7.49 -17.61
C GLY A 304 -8.22 -7.08 -18.13
N LEU A 305 -7.41 -8.07 -18.52
CA LEU A 305 -6.02 -7.88 -18.99
C LEU A 305 -5.80 -8.34 -20.43
N PHE A 306 -6.82 -8.89 -21.09
CA PHE A 306 -6.70 -9.49 -22.42
C PHE A 306 -6.18 -8.52 -23.49
N GLU A 307 -6.61 -7.25 -23.44
CA GLU A 307 -6.17 -6.22 -24.39
C GLU A 307 -4.68 -5.86 -24.24
N TRP A 308 -4.06 -6.19 -23.10
CA TRP A 308 -2.65 -5.93 -22.80
C TRP A 308 -1.79 -7.18 -22.85
N LYS A 309 -2.30 -8.32 -23.37
CA LYS A 309 -1.61 -9.61 -23.28
C LYS A 309 -0.20 -9.62 -23.88
N GLU A 310 0.03 -8.84 -24.94
CA GLU A 310 1.32 -8.71 -25.62
C GLU A 310 2.24 -7.66 -24.97
N ARG A 311 1.76 -6.89 -23.98
CA ARG A 311 2.57 -5.82 -23.37
C ARG A 311 3.45 -6.36 -22.28
N HIS A 312 4.64 -5.75 -22.16
CA HIS A 312 5.54 -6.03 -21.05
C HIS A 312 4.91 -5.58 -19.72
N PRO A 313 4.94 -6.41 -18.64
CA PRO A 313 4.33 -6.09 -17.35
C PRO A 313 4.75 -4.76 -16.76
N ALA A 314 6.01 -4.34 -16.94
CA ALA A 314 6.52 -3.05 -16.45
C ALA A 314 5.74 -1.83 -17.00
N THR A 315 5.10 -1.95 -18.18
CA THR A 315 4.34 -0.86 -18.80
C THR A 315 2.90 -0.73 -18.31
N LEU A 316 2.46 -1.66 -17.47
CA LEU A 316 1.13 -1.68 -16.90
C LEU A 316 1.01 -0.66 -15.75
N SER A 317 -0.20 -0.14 -15.52
CA SER A 317 -0.50 0.63 -14.32
C SER A 317 -0.43 -0.25 -13.06
N GLY A 318 -0.26 0.35 -11.87
CA GLY A 318 -0.20 -0.38 -10.60
C GLY A 318 -1.39 -1.33 -10.40
N GLY A 319 -2.62 -0.87 -10.67
CA GLY A 319 -3.82 -1.71 -10.60
C GLY A 319 -3.85 -2.85 -11.63
N GLN A 320 -3.28 -2.66 -12.82
CA GLN A 320 -3.14 -3.72 -13.81
C GLN A 320 -2.11 -4.76 -13.38
N LYS A 321 -0.95 -4.35 -12.87
CA LYS A 321 0.08 -5.24 -12.31
C LYS A 321 -0.47 -6.08 -11.16
N GLN A 322 -1.25 -5.46 -10.28
CA GLN A 322 -1.90 -6.18 -9.17
C GLN A 322 -2.89 -7.26 -9.67
N ARG A 323 -3.72 -6.91 -10.68
CA ARG A 323 -4.62 -7.90 -11.30
C ARG A 323 -3.84 -9.02 -12.01
N LEU A 324 -2.69 -8.72 -12.62
CA LEU A 324 -1.83 -9.74 -13.23
C LEU A 324 -1.26 -10.68 -12.16
N ALA A 325 -0.74 -10.17 -11.06
CA ALA A 325 -0.25 -10.99 -9.94
C ALA A 325 -1.34 -11.89 -9.35
N LEU A 326 -2.59 -11.39 -9.27
CA LEU A 326 -3.74 -12.19 -8.87
C LEU A 326 -4.10 -13.25 -9.92
N ALA A 327 -4.08 -12.92 -11.21
CA ALA A 327 -4.31 -13.89 -12.28
C ALA A 327 -3.28 -15.03 -12.24
N VAL A 328 -2.00 -14.70 -12.02
CA VAL A 328 -0.94 -15.70 -11.80
C VAL A 328 -1.24 -16.56 -10.56
N SER A 329 -1.73 -15.98 -9.47
CA SER A 329 -2.07 -16.73 -8.26
C SER A 329 -3.27 -17.67 -8.42
N ASP A 330 -4.25 -17.32 -9.27
CA ASP A 330 -5.36 -18.19 -9.65
C ASP A 330 -4.84 -19.35 -10.53
N TRP A 331 -3.93 -19.04 -11.43
CA TRP A 331 -3.32 -19.96 -12.36
C TRP A 331 -2.48 -21.06 -11.69
N ILE A 332 -1.71 -20.72 -10.67
CA ILE A 332 -0.82 -21.66 -9.96
C ILE A 332 -1.61 -22.69 -9.12
N ASP A 333 -2.85 -22.43 -8.80
CA ASP A 333 -3.77 -23.31 -8.07
C ASP A 333 -3.21 -23.86 -6.75
N THR A 334 -2.51 -23.04 -5.97
CA THR A 334 -2.14 -23.41 -4.60
C THR A 334 -3.34 -23.28 -3.65
N PRO A 335 -3.46 -24.17 -2.62
CA PRO A 335 -4.58 -24.11 -1.68
C PRO A 335 -4.61 -22.85 -0.81
N VAL A 336 -3.47 -22.19 -0.60
CA VAL A 336 -3.35 -20.98 0.21
C VAL A 336 -2.79 -19.83 -0.64
N LEU A 337 -3.48 -18.69 -0.58
CA LEU A 337 -3.04 -17.43 -1.17
C LEU A 337 -2.76 -16.42 -0.06
N ILE A 338 -1.60 -15.80 -0.08
CA ILE A 338 -1.23 -14.74 0.87
C ILE A 338 -0.99 -13.46 0.08
N LEU A 339 -1.61 -12.35 0.50
CA LEU A 339 -1.49 -11.05 -0.16
C LEU A 339 -0.99 -10.01 0.83
N ASP A 340 0.01 -9.25 0.43
CA ASP A 340 0.54 -8.14 1.22
C ASP A 340 0.00 -6.81 0.66
N GLU A 341 -0.86 -6.17 1.44
CA GLU A 341 -1.54 -4.91 1.12
C GLU A 341 -2.14 -4.83 -0.30
N PRO A 342 -3.01 -5.79 -0.70
CA PRO A 342 -3.48 -5.92 -2.08
C PRO A 342 -4.35 -4.75 -2.57
N THR A 343 -4.74 -3.83 -1.71
CA THR A 343 -5.58 -2.68 -2.06
C THR A 343 -4.90 -1.34 -1.82
N SER A 344 -3.61 -1.34 -1.47
CA SER A 344 -2.84 -0.11 -1.26
C SER A 344 -2.67 0.65 -2.59
N GLY A 345 -2.89 1.97 -2.58
CA GLY A 345 -2.77 2.82 -3.77
C GLY A 345 -3.78 2.52 -4.89
N LEU A 346 -4.87 1.80 -4.62
CA LEU A 346 -5.90 1.53 -5.61
C LEU A 346 -7.10 2.46 -5.43
N ASP A 347 -7.71 2.87 -6.55
CA ASP A 347 -9.03 3.49 -6.52
C ASP A 347 -10.12 2.52 -6.06
N PHE A 348 -11.31 3.04 -5.77
CA PHE A 348 -12.42 2.23 -5.28
C PHE A 348 -12.84 1.13 -6.27
N LYS A 349 -12.88 1.43 -7.59
CA LYS A 349 -13.32 0.47 -8.61
C LYS A 349 -12.35 -0.72 -8.70
N ASN A 350 -11.05 -0.46 -8.69
CA ASN A 350 -10.04 -1.52 -8.69
C ASN A 350 -10.03 -2.31 -7.38
N MET A 351 -10.20 -1.65 -6.23
CA MET A 351 -10.34 -2.32 -4.93
C MET A 351 -11.54 -3.27 -4.91
N MET A 352 -12.70 -2.85 -5.42
CA MET A 352 -13.91 -3.70 -5.49
C MET A 352 -13.69 -4.91 -6.40
N ARG A 353 -13.08 -4.73 -7.58
CA ARG A 353 -12.75 -5.84 -8.47
C ARG A 353 -11.86 -6.88 -7.80
N ILE A 354 -10.80 -6.45 -7.11
CA ILE A 354 -9.95 -7.36 -6.33
C ILE A 354 -10.76 -8.10 -5.27
N SER A 355 -11.59 -7.39 -4.53
CA SER A 355 -12.45 -8.00 -3.49
C SER A 355 -13.38 -9.08 -4.07
N GLU A 356 -13.98 -8.84 -5.24
CA GLU A 356 -14.82 -9.81 -5.93
C GLU A 356 -14.03 -11.05 -6.38
N HIS A 357 -12.84 -10.86 -6.93
CA HIS A 357 -11.96 -11.97 -7.31
C HIS A 357 -11.53 -12.81 -6.09
N LEU A 358 -11.15 -12.16 -4.99
CA LEU A 358 -10.79 -12.87 -3.76
C LEU A 358 -11.97 -13.66 -3.18
N LYS A 359 -13.18 -13.08 -3.18
CA LYS A 359 -14.40 -13.81 -2.79
C LYS A 359 -14.66 -15.02 -3.68
N ALA A 360 -14.50 -14.89 -5.00
CA ALA A 360 -14.65 -16.00 -5.93
C ALA A 360 -13.62 -17.12 -5.69
N LEU A 361 -12.37 -16.78 -5.42
CA LEU A 361 -11.33 -17.76 -5.06
C LEU A 361 -11.64 -18.47 -3.74
N ALA A 362 -12.09 -17.74 -2.72
CA ALA A 362 -12.51 -18.31 -1.45
C ALA A 362 -13.72 -19.28 -1.62
N GLN A 363 -14.69 -18.93 -2.47
CA GLN A 363 -15.82 -19.81 -2.79
C GLN A 363 -15.40 -21.11 -3.50
N LYS A 364 -14.29 -21.08 -4.25
CA LYS A 364 -13.66 -22.28 -4.84
C LYS A 364 -12.90 -23.14 -3.80
N GLY A 365 -12.85 -22.72 -2.53
CA GLY A 365 -12.17 -23.42 -1.43
C GLY A 365 -10.74 -22.95 -1.17
N LYS A 366 -10.23 -21.93 -1.88
CA LYS A 366 -8.89 -21.38 -1.63
C LYS A 366 -8.88 -20.62 -0.30
N THR A 367 -7.93 -20.91 0.57
CA THR A 367 -7.72 -20.16 1.82
C THR A 367 -6.93 -18.91 1.54
N ILE A 368 -7.41 -17.75 1.97
CA ILE A 368 -6.81 -16.44 1.63
C ILE A 368 -6.42 -15.71 2.90
N LEU A 369 -5.14 -15.33 3.01
CA LEU A 369 -4.62 -14.47 4.06
C LEU A 369 -4.30 -13.10 3.46
N ILE A 370 -4.84 -12.03 4.05
CA ILE A 370 -4.63 -10.66 3.61
C ILE A 370 -3.92 -9.90 4.73
N ILE A 371 -2.75 -9.37 4.41
CA ILE A 371 -2.03 -8.41 5.27
C ILE A 371 -2.53 -7.01 4.94
N THR A 372 -2.88 -6.27 5.98
CA THR A 372 -3.30 -4.87 5.83
C THR A 372 -2.94 -4.04 7.07
#